data_045deefe7ad3150fc3ff2ffd4dc39d60
#
_entry.id   045deefe7ad3150fc3ff2ffd4dc39d60
#
_cell.length_a   1.000
_cell.length_b   1.000
_cell.length_c   1.000
_cell.angle_alpha   90.00
_cell.angle_beta   90.00
_cell.angle_gamma   90.00
#
_symmetry.space_group_name_H-M   'P 1'
#
loop_
_entity.id
_entity.type
_entity.pdbx_description
1 polymer ?
#
loop_
_entity_poly.entity_id
_entity_poly.type
_entity_poly.pdbx_seq_one_letter_code
_entity_poly.pdbx_strand_id
1 'polypeptide(L)'
;MNLRSFYYAISPKSRLIVRKIVYSPVDFLDFLKGRKNKYVPKKGDIFIGSGDFISQGKHHLELLKHFAFLKQDHSVLDVGCGIGRAAVPLTQYLSDKGRYEGFDVVKKGITWCKNHITKDFPNFRFKHIPLNNDLYYLTDQKAESFVFPYENNSFDTVFLFSVFTHMQPLEVQNYLNEIYRVLKSNGKCLSTFFLYNEDIEQHISKENKGFCFPYEKGGYRIMNQKVPSANIAFSEEYLNKMITKSQLKLENKIYGSWSKREVNNSLSDYQDILILEKKLN
;
A
#
# COMPACT_ATOMS: atom_id res chain seq x y z
N MET A 1 -25.16 14.35 7.25
CA MET A 1 -24.40 13.42 6.36
C MET A 1 -22.93 13.65 6.63
N ASN A 2 -22.18 12.64 7.09
CA ASN A 2 -20.76 12.79 7.44
C ASN A 2 -19.96 13.02 6.15
N LEU A 3 -18.94 13.89 6.17
CA LEU A 3 -18.07 14.24 5.03
C LEU A 3 -17.51 12.98 4.33
N ARG A 4 -17.22 11.93 5.11
CA ARG A 4 -16.75 10.63 4.65
C ARG A 4 -17.82 9.88 3.83
N SER A 5 -19.08 9.92 4.25
CA SER A 5 -20.20 9.31 3.51
C SER A 5 -20.42 9.99 2.17
N PHE A 6 -20.28 11.31 2.11
CA PHE A 6 -20.33 12.07 0.86
C PHE A 6 -19.16 11.71 -0.06
N TYR A 7 -17.95 11.59 0.48
CA TYR A 7 -16.78 11.20 -0.30
C TYR A 7 -16.96 9.83 -0.96
N TYR A 8 -17.54 8.85 -0.27
CA TYR A 8 -17.79 7.52 -0.85
C TYR A 8 -18.99 7.48 -1.81
N ALA A 9 -19.87 8.47 -1.80
CA ALA A 9 -21.01 8.55 -2.72
C ALA A 9 -20.62 9.01 -4.14
N ILE A 10 -19.47 9.66 -4.32
CA ILE A 10 -18.99 10.13 -5.62
C ILE A 10 -18.02 9.13 -6.27
N SER A 11 -18.00 9.10 -7.62
CA SER A 11 -17.16 8.18 -8.38
C SER A 11 -15.65 8.37 -8.10
N PRO A 12 -14.80 7.33 -8.26
CA PRO A 12 -13.35 7.46 -8.09
C PRO A 12 -12.73 8.60 -8.93
N LYS A 13 -13.17 8.76 -10.18
CA LYS A 13 -12.71 9.87 -11.05
C LYS A 13 -13.09 11.23 -10.49
N SER A 14 -14.33 11.37 -10.01
CA SER A 14 -14.83 12.63 -9.43
C SER A 14 -14.08 13.01 -8.15
N ARG A 15 -13.71 12.02 -7.32
CA ARG A 15 -12.87 12.25 -6.11
C ARG A 15 -11.55 12.92 -6.45
N LEU A 16 -10.88 12.49 -7.52
CA LEU A 16 -9.61 13.09 -7.98
C LEU A 16 -9.80 14.54 -8.46
N ILE A 17 -10.92 14.84 -9.13
CA ILE A 17 -11.23 16.20 -9.60
C ILE A 17 -11.53 17.13 -8.41
N VAL A 18 -12.40 16.70 -7.49
CA VAL A 18 -12.74 17.47 -6.28
C VAL A 18 -11.47 17.78 -5.47
N ARG A 19 -10.59 16.80 -5.31
CA ARG A 19 -9.32 17.00 -4.62
C ARG A 19 -8.46 18.08 -5.29
N LYS A 20 -8.34 18.07 -6.61
CA LYS A 20 -7.61 19.12 -7.35
C LYS A 20 -8.17 20.51 -7.09
N ILE A 21 -9.50 20.65 -7.11
CA ILE A 21 -10.18 21.94 -6.87
C ILE A 21 -9.89 22.42 -5.44
N VAL A 22 -10.06 21.54 -4.45
CA VAL A 22 -9.85 21.87 -3.03
C VAL A 22 -8.41 22.30 -2.74
N TYR A 23 -7.42 21.65 -3.36
CA TYR A 23 -5.99 21.96 -3.12
C TYR A 23 -5.42 22.99 -4.10
N SER A 24 -6.16 23.49 -5.10
CA SER A 24 -5.65 24.44 -6.09
C SER A 24 -5.11 25.74 -5.47
N PRO A 25 -5.69 26.35 -4.40
CA PRO A 25 -5.11 27.54 -3.79
C PRO A 25 -3.75 27.25 -3.13
N VAL A 26 -3.64 26.07 -2.49
CA VAL A 26 -2.40 25.64 -1.82
C VAL A 26 -1.32 25.37 -2.86
N ASP A 27 -1.65 24.64 -3.94
CA ASP A 27 -0.73 24.37 -5.03
C ASP A 27 -0.25 25.63 -5.74
N PHE A 28 -1.12 26.65 -5.84
CA PHE A 28 -0.78 27.96 -6.39
C PHE A 28 0.20 28.74 -5.48
N LEU A 29 -0.04 28.74 -4.18
CA LEU A 29 0.86 29.36 -3.20
C LEU A 29 2.22 28.65 -3.16
N ASP A 30 2.24 27.32 -3.24
CA ASP A 30 3.48 26.54 -3.32
C ASP A 30 4.28 26.85 -4.61
N PHE A 31 3.57 27.09 -5.72
CA PHE A 31 4.18 27.53 -6.98
C PHE A 31 4.82 28.92 -6.85
N LEU A 32 4.12 29.89 -6.24
CA LEU A 32 4.67 31.25 -6.02
C LEU A 32 5.89 31.25 -5.09
N LYS A 33 5.93 30.34 -4.12
CA LYS A 33 7.08 30.19 -3.19
C LYS A 33 8.29 29.45 -3.79
N GLY A 34 8.20 29.01 -5.04
CA GLY A 34 9.25 28.24 -5.72
C GLY A 34 9.36 26.82 -5.16
N ARG A 35 8.84 25.86 -5.89
CA ARG A 35 8.88 24.44 -5.47
C ARG A 35 10.32 23.94 -5.36
N LYS A 36 10.73 23.56 -4.14
CA LYS A 36 12.11 23.13 -3.86
C LYS A 36 12.44 21.71 -4.32
N ASN A 37 11.44 20.85 -4.56
CA ASN A 37 11.69 19.45 -4.90
C ASN A 37 10.81 18.98 -6.06
N LYS A 38 11.43 18.65 -7.21
CA LYS A 38 10.74 18.19 -8.43
C LYS A 38 10.10 16.80 -8.29
N TYR A 39 10.52 16.03 -7.28
CA TYR A 39 9.98 14.70 -6.99
C TYR A 39 8.82 14.73 -5.98
N VAL A 40 8.29 15.90 -5.64
CA VAL A 40 7.10 16.04 -4.81
C VAL A 40 5.92 16.42 -5.69
N PRO A 41 4.87 15.57 -5.80
CA PRO A 41 3.67 15.89 -6.56
C PRO A 41 2.93 17.09 -5.98
N LYS A 42 2.10 17.77 -6.80
CA LYS A 42 1.14 18.78 -6.30
C LYS A 42 0.21 18.16 -5.27
N LYS A 43 -0.17 18.89 -4.22
CA LYS A 43 -1.07 18.38 -3.18
C LYS A 43 -2.40 17.89 -3.74
N GLY A 44 -2.93 18.58 -4.75
CA GLY A 44 -4.12 18.15 -5.49
C GLY A 44 -3.95 16.86 -6.29
N ASP A 45 -2.72 16.44 -6.57
CA ASP A 45 -2.41 15.20 -7.30
C ASP A 45 -2.12 14.01 -6.38
N ILE A 46 -1.84 14.25 -5.09
CA ILE A 46 -1.59 13.19 -4.10
C ILE A 46 -2.94 12.59 -3.68
N PHE A 47 -3.25 11.38 -4.14
CA PHE A 47 -4.50 10.66 -3.83
C PHE A 47 -4.33 9.54 -2.79
N ILE A 48 -3.09 9.29 -2.36
CA ILE A 48 -2.71 8.26 -1.39
C ILE A 48 -2.58 8.89 0.01
N GLY A 49 -3.16 8.28 1.03
CA GLY A 49 -2.99 8.56 2.45
C GLY A 49 -2.85 10.04 2.86
N SER A 50 -2.87 10.30 4.14
CA SER A 50 -2.58 11.61 4.76
C SER A 50 -1.09 11.75 5.12
N GLY A 51 -0.68 12.94 5.58
CA GLY A 51 0.66 13.23 6.04
C GLY A 51 1.56 13.88 4.99
N ASP A 52 2.75 14.26 5.43
CA ASP A 52 3.77 14.85 4.55
C ASP A 52 4.36 13.78 3.62
N PHE A 53 4.41 14.09 2.33
CA PHE A 53 4.80 13.14 1.29
C PHE A 53 6.23 12.61 1.46
N ILE A 54 7.17 13.49 1.77
CA ILE A 54 8.58 13.14 1.92
C ILE A 54 8.84 12.40 3.24
N SER A 55 8.28 12.90 4.34
CA SER A 55 8.45 12.29 5.65
C SER A 55 7.89 10.88 5.69
N GLN A 56 6.69 10.67 5.13
CA GLN A 56 6.08 9.33 5.00
C GLN A 56 6.92 8.40 4.09
N GLY A 57 7.43 8.91 2.98
CA GLY A 57 8.29 8.12 2.10
C GLY A 57 9.59 7.69 2.80
N LYS A 58 10.25 8.61 3.54
CA LYS A 58 11.43 8.30 4.35
C LYS A 58 11.13 7.25 5.43
N HIS A 59 9.98 7.38 6.09
CA HIS A 59 9.52 6.40 7.07
C HIS A 59 9.37 5.00 6.44
N HIS A 60 8.73 4.90 5.26
CA HIS A 60 8.65 3.64 4.53
C HIS A 60 10.03 3.04 4.20
N LEU A 61 10.99 3.87 3.80
CA LEU A 61 12.37 3.41 3.57
C LEU A 61 12.99 2.83 4.85
N GLU A 62 12.84 3.50 6.00
CA GLU A 62 13.38 2.99 7.27
C GLU A 62 12.72 1.67 7.68
N LEU A 63 11.39 1.53 7.48
CA LEU A 63 10.69 0.26 7.70
C LEU A 63 11.27 -0.87 6.83
N LEU A 64 11.51 -0.59 5.54
CA LEU A 64 12.08 -1.57 4.60
C LEU A 64 13.51 -1.97 4.99
N LYS A 65 14.35 -1.00 5.36
CA LYS A 65 15.72 -1.26 5.80
C LYS A 65 15.75 -2.11 7.07
N HIS A 66 14.92 -1.76 8.04
CA HIS A 66 14.93 -2.41 9.34
C HIS A 66 14.29 -3.79 9.33
N PHE A 67 13.10 -3.92 8.74
CA PHE A 67 12.32 -5.17 8.84
C PHE A 67 12.46 -6.09 7.62
N ALA A 68 12.62 -5.55 6.42
CA ALA A 68 12.82 -6.35 5.21
C ALA A 68 14.31 -6.50 4.84
N PHE A 69 15.22 -5.95 5.66
CA PHE A 69 16.67 -5.97 5.43
C PHE A 69 17.05 -5.51 4.01
N LEU A 70 16.37 -4.45 3.54
CA LEU A 70 16.59 -3.90 2.21
C LEU A 70 18.05 -3.50 2.01
N LYS A 71 18.65 -3.92 0.89
CA LYS A 71 20.02 -3.56 0.48
C LYS A 71 19.98 -2.68 -0.77
N GLN A 72 21.09 -1.96 -1.01
CA GLN A 72 21.19 -1.01 -2.12
C GLN A 72 21.18 -1.67 -3.51
N ASP A 73 21.57 -2.94 -3.60
CA ASP A 73 21.61 -3.72 -4.84
C ASP A 73 20.40 -4.63 -5.07
N HIS A 74 19.39 -4.56 -4.18
CA HIS A 74 18.19 -5.38 -4.29
C HIS A 74 17.36 -5.05 -5.53
N SER A 75 16.73 -6.07 -6.11
CA SER A 75 15.57 -5.94 -7.01
C SER A 75 14.32 -5.82 -6.16
N VAL A 76 13.63 -4.71 -6.29
CA VAL A 76 12.52 -4.30 -5.42
C VAL A 76 11.22 -4.20 -6.22
N LEU A 77 10.12 -4.75 -5.70
CA LEU A 77 8.77 -4.60 -6.25
C LEU A 77 7.86 -3.85 -5.26
N ASP A 78 7.33 -2.73 -5.71
CA ASP A 78 6.31 -1.92 -5.02
C ASP A 78 4.93 -2.20 -5.61
N VAL A 79 4.12 -2.98 -4.91
CA VAL A 79 2.75 -3.33 -5.31
C VAL A 79 1.79 -2.27 -4.79
N GLY A 80 1.15 -1.54 -5.71
CA GLY A 80 0.32 -0.39 -5.35
C GLY A 80 1.17 0.87 -5.07
N CYS A 81 2.13 1.16 -5.95
CA CYS A 81 3.11 2.24 -5.78
C CYS A 81 2.51 3.66 -5.78
N GLY A 82 1.23 3.81 -6.09
CA GLY A 82 0.51 5.08 -6.07
C GLY A 82 1.12 6.13 -6.98
N ILE A 83 1.54 7.23 -6.39
CA ILE A 83 2.25 8.34 -7.05
C ILE A 83 3.73 8.41 -6.64
N GLY A 84 4.33 7.25 -6.28
CA GLY A 84 5.76 7.12 -6.03
C GLY A 84 6.24 7.60 -4.66
N ARG A 85 5.38 7.60 -3.61
CA ARG A 85 5.77 8.07 -2.27
C ARG A 85 6.96 7.29 -1.71
N ALA A 86 6.93 5.96 -1.79
CA ALA A 86 8.04 5.10 -1.36
C ALA A 86 9.20 5.11 -2.38
N ALA A 87 8.90 5.24 -3.68
CA ALA A 87 9.91 5.29 -4.73
C ALA A 87 10.89 6.45 -4.58
N VAL A 88 10.41 7.65 -4.21
CA VAL A 88 11.25 8.86 -4.14
C VAL A 88 12.45 8.69 -3.19
N PRO A 89 12.32 8.30 -1.93
CA PRO A 89 13.50 8.08 -1.08
C PRO A 89 14.35 6.89 -1.54
N LEU A 90 13.76 5.87 -2.18
CA LEU A 90 14.50 4.74 -2.73
C LEU A 90 15.43 5.15 -3.89
N THR A 91 15.14 6.24 -4.62
CA THR A 91 16.06 6.77 -5.66
C THR A 91 17.40 7.24 -5.10
N GLN A 92 17.44 7.57 -3.80
CA GLN A 92 18.66 8.00 -3.11
C GLN A 92 19.32 6.85 -2.34
N TYR A 93 18.65 5.71 -2.22
CA TYR A 93 19.13 4.56 -1.47
C TYR A 93 19.64 3.43 -2.37
N LEU A 94 18.87 3.07 -3.41
CA LEU A 94 19.27 2.01 -4.34
C LEU A 94 20.45 2.47 -5.20
N SER A 95 21.45 1.61 -5.35
CA SER A 95 22.58 1.82 -6.25
C SER A 95 22.21 1.53 -7.71
N ASP A 96 23.12 1.78 -8.63
CA ASP A 96 22.96 1.47 -10.06
C ASP A 96 22.76 -0.03 -10.34
N LYS A 97 23.17 -0.91 -9.40
CA LYS A 97 22.92 -2.35 -9.45
C LYS A 97 21.53 -2.73 -8.96
N GLY A 98 20.91 -1.88 -8.16
CA GLY A 98 19.56 -2.07 -7.66
C GLY A 98 18.53 -1.76 -8.73
N ARG A 99 17.35 -2.40 -8.65
CA ARG A 99 16.24 -2.22 -9.57
C ARG A 99 14.94 -2.01 -8.79
N TYR A 100 14.15 -1.04 -9.23
CA TYR A 100 12.81 -0.81 -8.72
C TYR A 100 11.77 -1.02 -9.82
N GLU A 101 10.77 -1.83 -9.53
CA GLU A 101 9.56 -1.99 -10.32
C GLU A 101 8.35 -1.62 -9.45
N GLY A 102 7.45 -0.79 -9.97
CA GLY A 102 6.21 -0.45 -9.29
C GLY A 102 5.02 -0.58 -10.21
N PHE A 103 3.87 -1.00 -9.69
CA PHE A 103 2.63 -0.93 -10.45
C PHE A 103 1.47 -0.41 -9.60
N ASP A 104 0.49 0.19 -10.27
CA ASP A 104 -0.70 0.74 -9.63
C ASP A 104 -1.90 0.77 -10.59
N VAL A 105 -3.11 0.77 -10.03
CA VAL A 105 -4.38 0.86 -10.78
C VAL A 105 -4.69 2.30 -11.21
N VAL A 106 -4.05 3.30 -10.61
CA VAL A 106 -4.31 4.72 -10.89
C VAL A 106 -3.32 5.26 -11.93
N LYS A 107 -3.75 5.27 -13.19
CA LYS A 107 -2.95 5.71 -14.35
C LYS A 107 -2.24 7.05 -14.14
N LYS A 108 -2.91 8.01 -13.49
CA LYS A 108 -2.36 9.35 -13.23
C LYS A 108 -1.08 9.31 -12.38
N GLY A 109 -1.06 8.50 -11.32
CA GLY A 109 0.13 8.29 -10.48
C GLY A 109 1.28 7.73 -11.28
N ILE A 110 1.03 6.67 -12.04
CA ILE A 110 2.03 6.03 -12.91
C ILE A 110 2.60 6.99 -13.96
N THR A 111 1.74 7.79 -14.59
CA THR A 111 2.20 8.81 -15.57
C THR A 111 3.12 9.83 -14.89
N TRP A 112 2.76 10.27 -13.69
CA TRP A 112 3.59 11.19 -12.92
C TRP A 112 4.96 10.56 -12.57
N CYS A 113 4.97 9.32 -12.08
CA CYS A 113 6.20 8.60 -11.74
C CYS A 113 7.13 8.44 -12.95
N LYS A 114 6.59 8.08 -14.12
CA LYS A 114 7.37 7.96 -15.37
C LYS A 114 8.02 9.28 -15.75
N ASN A 115 7.27 10.39 -15.67
CA ASN A 115 7.73 11.70 -16.12
C ASN A 115 8.72 12.37 -15.15
N HIS A 116 8.71 12.01 -13.86
CA HIS A 116 9.50 12.66 -12.83
C HIS A 116 10.57 11.74 -12.22
N ILE A 117 10.29 10.45 -12.08
CA ILE A 117 11.24 9.51 -11.46
C ILE A 117 12.01 8.73 -12.54
N THR A 118 11.32 7.98 -13.42
CA THR A 118 12.00 7.15 -14.43
C THR A 118 12.90 7.99 -15.35
N LYS A 119 12.52 9.23 -15.63
CA LYS A 119 13.31 10.14 -16.49
C LYS A 119 14.73 10.36 -15.97
N ASP A 120 14.90 10.44 -14.65
CA ASP A 120 16.20 10.70 -14.01
C ASP A 120 16.83 9.42 -13.43
N PHE A 121 16.02 8.40 -13.17
CA PHE A 121 16.42 7.11 -12.60
C PHE A 121 15.87 5.97 -13.47
N PRO A 122 16.57 5.58 -14.56
CA PRO A 122 16.06 4.60 -15.54
C PRO A 122 15.92 3.18 -14.99
N ASN A 123 16.58 2.87 -13.85
CA ASN A 123 16.40 1.63 -13.10
C ASN A 123 15.10 1.61 -12.26
N PHE A 124 14.32 2.71 -12.23
CA PHE A 124 12.99 2.80 -11.63
C PHE A 124 11.92 2.76 -12.73
N ARG A 125 11.12 1.70 -12.76
CA ARG A 125 10.09 1.47 -13.76
C ARG A 125 8.71 1.39 -13.15
N PHE A 126 7.71 1.89 -13.86
CA PHE A 126 6.33 1.93 -13.37
C PHE A 126 5.35 1.41 -14.41
N LYS A 127 4.41 0.54 -14.00
CA LYS A 127 3.39 -0.06 -14.86
C LYS A 127 1.98 0.31 -14.39
N HIS A 128 1.12 0.75 -15.32
CA HIS A 128 -0.30 0.90 -15.04
C HIS A 128 -0.99 -0.43 -15.28
N ILE A 129 -1.70 -0.93 -14.26
CA ILE A 129 -2.46 -2.19 -14.30
C ILE A 129 -3.91 -1.86 -13.98
N PRO A 130 -4.83 -1.90 -14.96
CA PRO A 130 -6.22 -1.45 -14.81
C PRO A 130 -7.10 -2.51 -14.13
N LEU A 131 -6.82 -2.86 -12.86
CA LEU A 131 -7.65 -3.80 -12.09
C LEU A 131 -8.85 -3.12 -11.46
N ASN A 132 -9.91 -3.87 -11.27
CA ASN A 132 -11.11 -3.40 -10.59
C ASN A 132 -10.84 -3.19 -9.10
N ASN A 133 -11.15 -2.00 -8.63
CA ASN A 133 -11.24 -1.66 -7.22
C ASN A 133 -12.25 -0.54 -7.05
N ASP A 134 -13.33 -0.77 -6.29
CA ASP A 134 -14.46 0.16 -6.12
C ASP A 134 -14.07 1.48 -5.46
N LEU A 135 -12.92 1.54 -4.81
CA LEU A 135 -12.37 2.77 -4.24
C LEU A 135 -11.63 3.62 -5.28
N TYR A 136 -10.88 3.00 -6.23
CA TYR A 136 -9.93 3.70 -7.10
C TYR A 136 -10.25 3.61 -8.59
N TYR A 137 -10.64 2.43 -9.09
CA TYR A 137 -10.77 2.19 -10.52
C TYR A 137 -11.78 1.08 -10.82
N LEU A 138 -12.75 1.36 -11.70
CA LEU A 138 -13.78 0.38 -12.11
C LEU A 138 -13.44 -0.19 -13.49
N THR A 139 -13.34 -1.53 -13.57
CA THR A 139 -13.06 -2.31 -14.79
C THR A 139 -13.53 -3.76 -14.60
N ASP A 140 -13.55 -4.54 -15.66
CA ASP A 140 -13.87 -5.97 -15.63
C ASP A 140 -12.68 -6.86 -15.23
N GLN A 141 -11.45 -6.30 -15.16
CA GLN A 141 -10.25 -7.05 -14.76
C GLN A 141 -10.20 -7.22 -13.24
N LYS A 142 -10.21 -8.47 -12.80
CA LYS A 142 -10.27 -8.83 -11.38
C LYS A 142 -8.89 -9.05 -10.78
N ALA A 143 -8.68 -8.51 -9.58
CA ALA A 143 -7.43 -8.72 -8.82
C ALA A 143 -7.28 -10.17 -8.34
N GLU A 144 -8.38 -10.90 -8.13
CA GLU A 144 -8.38 -12.32 -7.69
C GLU A 144 -7.78 -13.30 -8.70
N SER A 145 -7.62 -12.90 -9.96
CA SER A 145 -7.03 -13.71 -11.05
C SER A 145 -5.85 -13.01 -11.75
N PHE A 146 -5.41 -11.89 -11.24
CA PHE A 146 -4.32 -11.13 -11.83
C PHE A 146 -2.96 -11.81 -11.60
N VAL A 147 -2.22 -12.04 -12.67
CA VAL A 147 -0.84 -12.52 -12.65
C VAL A 147 0.11 -11.32 -12.73
N PHE A 148 1.03 -11.21 -11.78
CA PHE A 148 2.01 -10.13 -11.79
C PHE A 148 2.89 -10.24 -13.05
N PRO A 149 3.10 -9.14 -13.81
CA PRO A 149 3.81 -9.16 -15.10
C PRO A 149 5.34 -9.25 -14.90
N TYR A 150 5.77 -10.20 -14.09
CA TYR A 150 7.16 -10.46 -13.73
C TYR A 150 7.43 -11.96 -13.65
N GLU A 151 8.66 -12.35 -13.90
CA GLU A 151 9.11 -13.74 -13.83
C GLU A 151 9.18 -14.25 -12.39
N ASN A 152 9.21 -15.58 -12.25
CA ASN A 152 9.43 -16.22 -10.95
C ASN A 152 10.81 -15.83 -10.40
N ASN A 153 10.93 -15.75 -9.08
CA ASN A 153 12.19 -15.50 -8.38
C ASN A 153 12.94 -14.25 -8.87
N SER A 154 12.21 -13.15 -9.14
CA SER A 154 12.76 -11.92 -9.72
C SER A 154 13.16 -10.87 -8.69
N PHE A 155 12.57 -10.91 -7.48
CA PHE A 155 12.71 -9.84 -6.50
C PHE A 155 13.29 -10.32 -5.18
N ASP A 156 14.20 -9.51 -4.64
CA ASP A 156 14.78 -9.71 -3.31
C ASP A 156 13.81 -9.17 -2.23
N THR A 157 13.13 -8.07 -2.55
CA THR A 157 12.18 -7.40 -1.66
C THR A 157 10.90 -7.06 -2.41
N VAL A 158 9.75 -7.42 -1.84
CA VAL A 158 8.41 -6.98 -2.25
C VAL A 158 7.81 -6.16 -1.13
N PHE A 159 7.08 -5.09 -1.44
CA PHE A 159 6.35 -4.39 -0.39
C PHE A 159 5.01 -3.83 -0.86
N LEU A 160 4.10 -3.67 0.11
CA LEU A 160 2.74 -3.17 -0.09
C LEU A 160 2.36 -2.27 1.08
N PHE A 161 2.33 -0.97 0.87
CA PHE A 161 1.83 -0.02 1.86
C PHE A 161 0.38 0.35 1.57
N SER A 162 -0.53 0.02 2.49
CA SER A 162 -1.97 0.31 2.40
C SER A 162 -2.67 -0.28 1.16
N VAL A 163 -2.25 -1.45 0.69
CA VAL A 163 -2.88 -2.17 -0.43
C VAL A 163 -3.85 -3.22 0.08
N PHE A 164 -3.39 -4.14 0.92
CA PHE A 164 -4.22 -5.21 1.46
C PHE A 164 -5.39 -4.71 2.32
N THR A 165 -5.27 -3.52 2.89
CA THR A 165 -6.36 -2.85 3.60
C THR A 165 -7.53 -2.43 2.70
N HIS A 166 -7.38 -2.58 1.37
CA HIS A 166 -8.38 -2.24 0.34
C HIS A 166 -8.73 -3.43 -0.58
N MET A 167 -8.35 -4.65 -0.20
CA MET A 167 -8.53 -5.86 -1.00
C MET A 167 -9.39 -6.90 -0.30
N GLN A 168 -10.29 -7.55 -1.06
CA GLN A 168 -11.12 -8.65 -0.56
C GLN A 168 -10.27 -9.93 -0.37
N PRO A 169 -10.71 -10.89 0.46
CA PRO A 169 -9.91 -12.08 0.77
C PRO A 169 -9.40 -12.88 -0.43
N LEU A 170 -10.21 -13.06 -1.47
CA LEU A 170 -9.77 -13.77 -2.68
C LEU A 170 -8.65 -13.04 -3.41
N GLU A 171 -8.73 -11.71 -3.46
CA GLU A 171 -7.70 -10.84 -4.04
C GLU A 171 -6.41 -10.92 -3.23
N VAL A 172 -6.51 -10.84 -1.88
CA VAL A 172 -5.36 -11.00 -0.97
C VAL A 172 -4.71 -12.37 -1.15
N GLN A 173 -5.49 -13.46 -1.21
CA GLN A 173 -4.94 -14.79 -1.42
C GLN A 173 -4.18 -14.90 -2.74
N ASN A 174 -4.73 -14.36 -3.84
CA ASN A 174 -4.05 -14.34 -5.12
C ASN A 174 -2.75 -13.55 -5.07
N TYR A 175 -2.76 -12.37 -4.44
CA TYR A 175 -1.55 -11.55 -4.31
C TYR A 175 -0.48 -12.21 -3.43
N LEU A 176 -0.86 -12.90 -2.35
CA LEU A 176 0.09 -13.67 -1.54
C LEU A 176 0.74 -14.79 -2.37
N ASN A 177 -0.03 -15.51 -3.21
CA ASN A 177 0.50 -16.52 -4.12
C ASN A 177 1.47 -15.91 -5.14
N GLU A 178 1.12 -14.77 -5.74
CA GLU A 178 1.96 -14.08 -6.71
C GLU A 178 3.22 -13.48 -6.06
N ILE A 179 3.13 -12.97 -4.83
CA ILE A 179 4.28 -12.53 -4.04
C ILE A 179 5.24 -13.71 -3.80
N TYR A 180 4.71 -14.87 -3.40
CA TYR A 180 5.54 -16.09 -3.27
C TYR A 180 6.22 -16.45 -4.60
N ARG A 181 5.49 -16.40 -5.71
CA ARG A 181 6.02 -16.73 -7.04
C ARG A 181 7.18 -15.80 -7.44
N VAL A 182 7.00 -14.48 -7.28
CA VAL A 182 7.99 -13.50 -7.76
C VAL A 182 9.15 -13.26 -6.80
N LEU A 183 9.02 -13.58 -5.51
CA LEU A 183 10.12 -13.50 -4.56
C LEU A 183 11.20 -14.54 -4.87
N LYS A 184 12.45 -14.15 -4.77
CA LYS A 184 13.59 -15.05 -4.71
C LYS A 184 13.56 -15.85 -3.42
N SER A 185 14.31 -16.97 -3.37
CA SER A 185 14.55 -17.69 -2.13
C SER A 185 15.16 -16.76 -1.08
N ASN A 186 14.65 -16.83 0.16
CA ASN A 186 14.96 -15.93 1.28
C ASN A 186 14.58 -14.44 1.02
N GLY A 187 13.88 -14.15 -0.07
CA GLY A 187 13.31 -12.84 -0.32
C GLY A 187 12.18 -12.50 0.67
N LYS A 188 12.03 -11.22 0.98
CA LYS A 188 11.08 -10.74 1.99
C LYS A 188 9.99 -9.87 1.38
N CYS A 189 8.79 -10.01 1.96
CA CYS A 189 7.67 -9.10 1.69
C CYS A 189 7.31 -8.33 2.96
N LEU A 190 7.29 -7.00 2.88
CA LEU A 190 6.70 -6.14 3.89
C LEU A 190 5.32 -5.70 3.42
N SER A 191 4.29 -5.98 4.22
CA SER A 191 2.91 -5.61 3.89
C SER A 191 2.16 -5.05 5.08
N THR A 192 1.21 -4.13 4.83
CA THR A 192 0.44 -3.52 5.90
C THR A 192 -1.02 -3.96 5.86
N PHE A 193 -1.59 -4.13 7.06
CA PHE A 193 -2.95 -4.60 7.31
C PHE A 193 -3.64 -3.82 8.43
N PHE A 194 -4.92 -4.07 8.61
CA PHE A 194 -5.63 -3.87 9.88
C PHE A 194 -5.95 -5.26 10.44
N LEU A 195 -5.33 -5.60 11.58
CA LEU A 195 -5.46 -6.92 12.20
C LEU A 195 -6.29 -6.85 13.47
N TYR A 196 -7.19 -7.80 13.62
CA TYR A 196 -7.90 -7.98 14.88
C TYR A 196 -7.83 -9.41 15.39
N ASN A 197 -7.97 -9.53 16.69
CA ASN A 197 -8.13 -10.76 17.45
C ASN A 197 -9.24 -10.55 18.50
N GLU A 198 -9.49 -11.51 19.36
CA GLU A 198 -10.52 -11.45 20.38
C GLU A 198 -10.36 -10.24 21.32
N ASP A 199 -9.11 -9.88 21.69
CA ASP A 199 -8.80 -8.80 22.64
C ASP A 199 -9.24 -7.42 22.15
N ILE A 200 -9.17 -7.18 20.84
CA ILE A 200 -9.47 -5.88 20.24
C ILE A 200 -10.78 -5.85 19.45
N GLU A 201 -11.50 -6.97 19.38
CA GLU A 201 -12.71 -7.07 18.56
C GLU A 201 -13.78 -6.05 18.94
N GLN A 202 -14.03 -5.86 20.24
CA GLN A 202 -14.98 -4.87 20.72
C GLN A 202 -14.56 -3.45 20.37
N HIS A 203 -13.24 -3.16 20.46
CA HIS A 203 -12.68 -1.86 20.16
C HIS A 203 -12.87 -1.47 18.68
N ILE A 204 -12.62 -2.37 17.73
CA ILE A 204 -12.77 -2.09 16.30
C ILE A 204 -14.24 -1.96 15.85
N SER A 205 -15.19 -2.49 16.62
CA SER A 205 -16.61 -2.51 16.28
C SER A 205 -17.43 -1.43 16.97
N LYS A 206 -17.09 -1.01 18.20
CA LYS A 206 -17.94 -0.14 19.02
C LYS A 206 -17.24 1.13 19.51
N GLU A 207 -15.99 1.07 19.92
CA GLU A 207 -15.34 2.16 20.66
C GLU A 207 -14.63 3.18 19.77
N ASN A 208 -14.15 2.78 18.62
CA ASN A 208 -13.48 3.69 17.69
C ASN A 208 -14.47 4.35 16.72
N LYS A 209 -15.25 5.32 17.21
CA LYS A 209 -16.30 6.01 16.44
C LYS A 209 -15.83 6.65 15.12
N GLY A 210 -14.54 6.90 14.94
CA GLY A 210 -14.00 7.54 13.72
C GLY A 210 -13.42 6.56 12.71
N PHE A 211 -12.90 5.41 13.16
CA PHE A 211 -12.24 4.41 12.33
C PHE A 211 -12.57 3.01 12.85
N CYS A 212 -13.68 2.46 12.40
CA CYS A 212 -14.20 1.17 12.86
C CYS A 212 -14.61 0.27 11.68
N PHE A 213 -14.75 -1.03 11.97
CA PHE A 213 -15.10 -2.08 11.02
C PHE A 213 -16.35 -2.82 11.49
N PRO A 214 -17.55 -2.20 11.40
CA PRO A 214 -18.75 -2.72 12.03
C PRO A 214 -19.36 -3.95 11.32
N TYR A 215 -18.96 -4.24 10.07
CA TYR A 215 -19.60 -5.28 9.26
C TYR A 215 -18.71 -6.52 9.18
N GLU A 216 -19.07 -7.53 9.96
CA GLU A 216 -18.39 -8.83 9.96
C GLU A 216 -18.73 -9.67 8.73
N LYS A 217 -17.75 -10.45 8.24
CA LYS A 217 -17.80 -11.27 7.03
C LYS A 217 -17.11 -12.63 7.17
N GLY A 218 -17.11 -13.21 8.39
CA GLY A 218 -16.53 -14.54 8.62
C GLY A 218 -15.00 -14.59 8.45
N GLY A 219 -14.29 -13.93 9.36
CA GLY A 219 -12.82 -13.89 9.38
C GLY A 219 -12.22 -12.56 8.90
N TYR A 220 -13.04 -11.65 8.40
CA TYR A 220 -12.66 -10.27 8.12
C TYR A 220 -13.84 -9.32 8.38
N ARG A 221 -13.54 -8.03 8.46
CA ARG A 221 -14.53 -6.97 8.69
C ARG A 221 -14.33 -5.85 7.69
N ILE A 222 -15.43 -5.23 7.24
CA ILE A 222 -15.39 -4.08 6.34
C ILE A 222 -15.90 -2.82 7.03
N MET A 223 -15.33 -1.68 6.63
CA MET A 223 -15.71 -0.38 7.15
C MET A 223 -17.03 0.13 6.54
N ASN A 224 -17.31 -0.20 5.28
CA ASN A 224 -18.43 0.33 4.52
C ASN A 224 -19.02 -0.72 3.58
N GLN A 225 -20.33 -0.95 3.64
CA GLN A 225 -21.00 -1.93 2.76
C GLN A 225 -21.20 -1.44 1.32
N LYS A 226 -21.28 -0.13 1.09
CA LYS A 226 -21.45 0.45 -0.26
C LYS A 226 -20.15 0.51 -1.04
N VAL A 227 -19.02 0.60 -0.34
CA VAL A 227 -17.67 0.60 -0.90
C VAL A 227 -16.85 -0.39 -0.06
N PRO A 228 -17.00 -1.71 -0.31
CA PRO A 228 -16.35 -2.74 0.50
C PRO A 228 -14.84 -2.61 0.61
N SER A 229 -14.17 -2.11 -0.43
CA SER A 229 -12.72 -1.85 -0.43
C SER A 229 -12.31 -0.54 0.25
N ALA A 230 -13.24 0.18 0.92
CA ALA A 230 -12.88 1.44 1.60
C ALA A 230 -11.83 1.22 2.70
N ASN A 231 -12.02 0.19 3.54
CA ASN A 231 -11.01 -0.38 4.44
C ASN A 231 -11.50 -1.75 4.92
N ILE A 232 -10.58 -2.68 5.05
CA ILE A 232 -10.81 -4.06 5.45
C ILE A 232 -9.86 -4.42 6.59
N ALA A 233 -10.40 -5.02 7.66
CA ALA A 233 -9.62 -5.59 8.74
C ALA A 233 -9.74 -7.12 8.69
N PHE A 234 -8.63 -7.83 8.92
CA PHE A 234 -8.58 -9.29 8.90
C PHE A 234 -8.41 -9.83 10.33
N SER A 235 -9.07 -10.93 10.66
CA SER A 235 -8.70 -11.66 11.85
C SER A 235 -7.31 -12.27 11.67
N GLU A 236 -6.53 -12.27 12.73
CA GLU A 236 -5.16 -12.81 12.68
C GLU A 236 -5.17 -14.29 12.31
N GLU A 237 -6.12 -15.06 12.83
CA GLU A 237 -6.26 -16.48 12.51
C GLU A 237 -6.58 -16.71 11.02
N TYR A 238 -7.55 -15.95 10.48
CA TYR A 238 -7.94 -16.07 9.07
C TYR A 238 -6.79 -15.71 8.12
N LEU A 239 -6.10 -14.61 8.41
CA LEU A 239 -4.96 -14.17 7.60
C LEU A 239 -3.79 -15.16 7.68
N ASN A 240 -3.50 -15.73 8.86
CA ASN A 240 -2.46 -16.76 9.01
C ASN A 240 -2.76 -18.00 8.15
N LYS A 241 -4.02 -18.42 8.04
CA LYS A 241 -4.42 -19.52 7.12
C LYS A 241 -4.13 -19.17 5.66
N MET A 242 -4.40 -17.92 5.24
CA MET A 242 -4.12 -17.45 3.89
C MET A 242 -2.60 -17.39 3.59
N ILE A 243 -1.80 -16.89 4.53
CA ILE A 243 -0.34 -16.86 4.43
C ILE A 243 0.22 -18.26 4.28
N THR A 244 -0.19 -19.18 5.14
CA THR A 244 0.25 -20.60 5.08
C THR A 244 -0.12 -21.24 3.73
N LYS A 245 -1.33 -21.00 3.22
CA LYS A 245 -1.79 -21.50 1.92
C LYS A 245 -0.95 -20.97 0.76
N SER A 246 -0.39 -19.78 0.87
CA SER A 246 0.50 -19.20 -0.16
C SER A 246 1.94 -19.72 -0.09
N GLN A 247 2.28 -20.57 0.90
CA GLN A 247 3.62 -21.08 1.18
C GLN A 247 4.61 -20.00 1.67
N LEU A 248 4.15 -18.79 1.92
CA LEU A 248 4.93 -17.76 2.61
C LEU A 248 4.99 -18.09 4.11
N LYS A 249 6.09 -17.71 4.76
CA LYS A 249 6.24 -17.79 6.21
C LYS A 249 6.08 -16.42 6.82
N LEU A 250 5.23 -16.27 7.84
CA LEU A 250 5.23 -15.09 8.70
C LEU A 250 6.49 -15.11 9.56
N GLU A 251 7.36 -14.13 9.35
CA GLU A 251 8.62 -13.95 10.10
C GLU A 251 8.45 -13.01 11.29
N ASN A 252 7.74 -11.90 11.07
CA ASN A 252 7.53 -10.90 12.10
C ASN A 252 6.17 -10.20 11.94
N LYS A 253 5.63 -9.71 13.05
CA LYS A 253 4.40 -8.92 13.13
C LYS A 253 4.63 -7.74 14.07
N ILE A 254 4.44 -6.52 13.55
CA ILE A 254 4.54 -5.28 14.29
C ILE A 254 3.17 -4.63 14.31
N TYR A 255 2.62 -4.45 15.52
CA TYR A 255 1.32 -3.81 15.67
C TYR A 255 1.41 -2.30 15.44
N GLY A 256 0.44 -1.79 14.69
CA GLY A 256 0.27 -0.38 14.44
C GLY A 256 -0.61 0.33 15.48
N SER A 257 -0.63 1.65 15.41
CA SER A 257 -1.37 2.47 16.36
C SER A 257 -2.88 2.59 16.09
N TRP A 258 -3.39 2.06 14.97
CA TRP A 258 -4.79 2.22 14.54
C TRP A 258 -5.80 1.67 15.55
N SER A 259 -5.48 0.57 16.23
CA SER A 259 -6.33 -0.12 17.20
C SER A 259 -6.11 0.37 18.64
N LYS A 260 -5.23 1.38 18.86
CA LYS A 260 -4.84 1.88 20.19
C LYS A 260 -4.25 0.83 21.12
N ARG A 261 -3.88 -0.37 20.62
CA ARG A 261 -3.10 -1.33 21.39
C ARG A 261 -1.68 -0.80 21.61
N GLU A 262 -0.99 -1.32 22.60
CA GLU A 262 0.41 -0.99 22.82
C GLU A 262 1.24 -1.36 21.58
N VAL A 263 2.06 -0.41 21.15
CA VAL A 263 2.96 -0.60 20.02
C VAL A 263 4.17 -1.38 20.53
N ASN A 264 4.41 -2.54 19.92
CA ASN A 264 5.48 -3.46 20.35
C ASN A 264 6.86 -3.13 19.75
N ASN A 265 6.98 -2.02 19.01
CA ASN A 265 8.23 -1.58 18.41
C ASN A 265 8.26 -0.06 18.26
N SER A 266 9.39 0.57 18.54
CA SER A 266 9.58 2.02 18.38
C SER A 266 9.49 2.47 16.92
N LEU A 267 9.88 1.60 15.98
CA LEU A 267 9.68 1.80 14.54
C LEU A 267 8.42 1.04 14.11
N SER A 268 7.28 1.74 14.04
CA SER A 268 5.97 1.19 13.68
C SER A 268 5.23 2.15 12.75
N ASP A 269 4.06 1.77 12.27
CA ASP A 269 3.19 2.60 11.43
C ASP A 269 1.81 2.75 12.09
N TYR A 270 0.92 3.49 11.43
CA TYR A 270 -0.50 3.50 11.78
C TYR A 270 -1.13 2.12 11.59
N GLN A 271 -0.83 1.43 10.49
CA GLN A 271 -1.27 0.07 10.17
C GLN A 271 -0.33 -0.98 10.78
N ASP A 272 -0.85 -2.18 10.99
CA ASP A 272 -0.04 -3.32 11.41
C ASP A 272 0.85 -3.76 10.24
N ILE A 273 2.10 -4.14 10.54
CA ILE A 273 3.08 -4.56 9.54
C ILE A 273 3.32 -6.06 9.68
N LEU A 274 3.26 -6.77 8.58
CA LEU A 274 3.67 -8.17 8.48
C LEU A 274 4.92 -8.31 7.60
N ILE A 275 5.89 -9.06 8.10
CA ILE A 275 7.07 -9.47 7.33
C ILE A 275 6.91 -10.93 6.97
N LEU A 276 6.81 -11.19 5.68
CA LEU A 276 6.67 -12.53 5.11
C LEU A 276 7.96 -12.90 4.38
N GLU A 277 8.31 -14.17 4.41
CA GLU A 277 9.52 -14.70 3.78
C GLU A 277 9.19 -15.89 2.88
N LYS A 278 9.83 -15.95 1.71
CA LYS A 278 9.88 -17.17 0.90
C LYS A 278 11.08 -18.00 1.33
N LYS A 279 10.85 -19.07 2.10
CA LYS A 279 11.93 -19.99 2.47
C LYS A 279 12.40 -20.81 1.28
N LEU A 280 13.67 -21.22 1.34
CA LEU A 280 14.18 -22.33 0.52
C LEU A 280 13.40 -23.61 0.93
N ASN A 281 12.79 -24.26 -0.05
CA ASN A 281 12.34 -25.66 0.10
C ASN A 281 13.53 -26.58 -0.09
#